data_144c1efaef3ee237c9a76e5e260e2739
#
_entry.id   144c1efaef3ee237c9a76e5e260e2739
#
_cell.length_a   1.000
_cell.length_b   1.000
_cell.length_c   1.000
_cell.angle_alpha   90.00
_cell.angle_beta   90.00
_cell.angle_gamma   90.00
#
_symmetry.space_group_name_H-M   'P 1'
#
loop_
_entity.id
_entity.type
_entity.pdbx_description
1 polymer ?
#
loop_
_entity_poly.entity_id
_entity_poly.type
_entity_poly.pdbx_seq_one_letter_code
_entity_poly.pdbx_strand_id
1 'polypeptide(L)'
;MKRRLSLALVATLLAGCGQQAAPTAAPGTGALPADAAAVAAERGLTADDVYAAVSTYQPSGHMDDYILFSSGGQAGQVFVIGVPSMRILRTIAVFAPEPWQGYGFGDETTEVLRGGDMPDGTELNWGDTHHPNLSETNGEYDGEFLFINDKANARLAVIDLRDFETKQIIKNPNSLSDHGGSFVTPNTEYVVEGPQYATPIGWEYAPVEEYNDKYRDLITFWKFDRVAGRVDEGQSFQIELPPYWQDLCDAGKSVSDGWMFCNSINTELATGGVEDGNPMFGCSVIVNP
;
A
#
# COMPACT_ATOMS: atom_id res chain seq x y z
N MET A 1 34.13 -31.11 54.07
CA MET A 1 33.72 -29.67 53.89
C MET A 1 32.83 -29.56 52.69
N LYS A 2 31.51 -29.47 52.90
CA LYS A 2 30.50 -29.33 51.83
C LYS A 2 30.11 -27.85 51.74
N ARG A 3 30.50 -27.16 50.65
CA ARG A 3 30.03 -25.81 50.37
C ARG A 3 28.73 -25.92 49.56
N ARG A 4 27.64 -25.42 50.11
CA ARG A 4 26.37 -25.24 49.45
C ARG A 4 26.43 -23.91 48.68
N LEU A 5 26.24 -23.97 47.36
CA LEU A 5 26.04 -22.81 46.51
C LEU A 5 24.54 -22.51 46.47
N SER A 6 24.14 -21.41 47.05
CA SER A 6 22.75 -20.90 46.91
C SER A 6 22.62 -20.17 45.61
N LEU A 7 21.76 -20.68 44.73
CA LEU A 7 21.36 -20.03 43.50
C LEU A 7 20.22 -19.03 43.82
N ALA A 8 20.53 -17.76 43.79
CA ALA A 8 19.49 -16.72 43.87
C ALA A 8 18.88 -16.52 42.47
N LEU A 9 17.61 -16.92 42.31
CA LEU A 9 16.82 -16.71 41.13
C LEU A 9 16.32 -15.26 41.15
N VAL A 10 16.91 -14.39 40.35
CA VAL A 10 16.38 -13.04 40.12
C VAL A 10 15.31 -13.13 39.02
N ALA A 11 14.06 -13.10 39.43
CA ALA A 11 12.92 -12.95 38.53
C ALA A 11 12.79 -11.48 38.15
N THR A 12 13.30 -11.11 36.99
CA THR A 12 13.02 -9.80 36.40
C THR A 12 11.67 -9.86 35.67
N LEU A 13 10.67 -9.32 36.33
CA LEU A 13 9.35 -9.07 35.72
C LEU A 13 9.48 -7.97 34.64
N LEU A 14 9.45 -8.38 33.38
CA LEU A 14 9.22 -7.47 32.24
C LEU A 14 7.74 -7.07 32.24
N ALA A 15 7.39 -6.04 32.97
CA ALA A 15 6.15 -5.32 32.83
C ALA A 15 6.35 -4.19 31.80
N GLY A 16 6.32 -4.57 30.53
CA GLY A 16 6.41 -3.64 29.40
C GLY A 16 5.10 -3.63 28.60
N CYS A 17 3.95 -3.51 29.29
CA CYS A 17 2.76 -2.98 28.63
C CYS A 17 2.79 -1.47 28.85
N GLY A 18 3.12 -0.72 27.81
CA GLY A 18 2.87 0.71 27.80
C GLY A 18 1.38 0.92 28.08
N GLN A 19 1.04 1.32 29.29
CA GLN A 19 -0.26 1.91 29.56
C GLN A 19 -0.32 3.17 28.70
N GLN A 20 -1.08 3.10 27.59
CA GLN A 20 -1.65 4.32 27.04
C GLN A 20 -2.33 5.03 28.19
N ALA A 21 -1.81 6.18 28.56
CA ALA A 21 -2.46 7.02 29.54
C ALA A 21 -3.90 7.22 29.04
N ALA A 22 -4.86 6.82 29.87
CA ALA A 22 -6.24 7.14 29.59
C ALA A 22 -6.30 8.66 29.29
N PRO A 23 -6.99 9.08 28.24
CA PRO A 23 -7.12 10.50 27.95
C PRO A 23 -7.59 11.17 29.22
N THR A 24 -6.79 12.10 29.74
CA THR A 24 -7.19 12.96 30.86
C THR A 24 -8.52 13.56 30.45
N ALA A 25 -9.54 13.35 31.28
CA ALA A 25 -10.86 13.94 31.05
C ALA A 25 -10.66 15.40 30.66
N ALA A 26 -11.18 15.77 29.49
CA ALA A 26 -11.14 17.15 29.04
C ALA A 26 -11.65 18.07 30.16
N PRO A 27 -11.04 19.23 30.40
CA PRO A 27 -11.51 20.18 31.36
C PRO A 27 -12.99 20.48 31.08
N GLY A 28 -13.82 20.32 32.07
CA GLY A 28 -15.26 20.20 32.09
C GLY A 28 -16.00 20.74 30.88
N THR A 29 -16.93 19.95 30.39
CA THR A 29 -17.94 20.35 29.40
C THR A 29 -18.72 21.55 29.93
N GLY A 30 -18.12 22.73 29.76
CA GLY A 30 -18.88 23.97 29.85
C GLY A 30 -20.02 23.84 28.85
N ALA A 31 -21.25 24.21 29.25
CA ALA A 31 -22.39 24.22 28.35
C ALA A 31 -21.97 24.97 27.06
N LEU A 32 -22.36 24.46 25.89
CA LEU A 32 -22.15 25.16 24.64
C LEU A 32 -22.65 26.62 24.76
N PRO A 33 -22.02 27.59 24.11
CA PRO A 33 -22.59 28.93 23.96
C PRO A 33 -24.04 28.83 23.49
N ALA A 34 -24.91 29.70 24.00
CA ALA A 34 -26.34 29.60 23.73
C ALA A 34 -26.70 29.48 22.24
N ASP A 35 -26.01 30.23 21.41
CA ASP A 35 -26.23 30.19 19.96
C ASP A 35 -25.80 28.82 19.35
N ALA A 36 -24.71 28.24 19.82
CA ALA A 36 -24.28 26.91 19.37
C ALA A 36 -25.24 25.81 19.87
N ALA A 37 -25.74 25.93 21.07
CA ALA A 37 -26.75 25.03 21.62
C ALA A 37 -28.08 25.12 20.85
N ALA A 38 -28.50 26.33 20.44
CA ALA A 38 -29.67 26.51 19.61
C ALA A 38 -29.53 25.84 18.23
N VAL A 39 -28.41 26.03 17.57
CA VAL A 39 -28.11 25.35 16.28
C VAL A 39 -28.09 23.84 16.46
N ALA A 40 -27.45 23.32 17.49
CA ALA A 40 -27.43 21.90 17.76
C ALA A 40 -28.84 21.32 17.95
N ALA A 41 -29.67 22.02 18.74
CA ALA A 41 -31.04 21.62 18.96
C ALA A 41 -31.90 21.67 17.69
N GLU A 42 -31.79 22.74 16.89
CA GLU A 42 -32.49 22.88 15.61
C GLU A 42 -32.14 21.73 14.63
N ARG A 43 -30.86 21.31 14.62
CA ARG A 43 -30.38 20.23 13.78
C ARG A 43 -30.56 18.83 14.38
N GLY A 44 -31.10 18.73 15.60
CA GLY A 44 -31.27 17.46 16.29
C GLY A 44 -29.97 16.75 16.67
N LEU A 45 -28.88 17.52 16.88
CA LEU A 45 -27.56 16.95 17.20
C LEU A 45 -27.51 16.55 18.68
N THR A 46 -26.91 15.39 18.91
CA THR A 46 -26.55 14.90 20.25
C THR A 46 -25.24 15.54 20.73
N ALA A 47 -24.90 15.33 22.00
CA ALA A 47 -23.60 15.76 22.54
C ALA A 47 -22.43 15.11 21.81
N ASP A 48 -22.58 13.84 21.41
CA ASP A 48 -21.54 13.09 20.67
C ASP A 48 -21.36 13.64 19.26
N ASP A 49 -22.44 14.03 18.58
CA ASP A 49 -22.37 14.68 17.27
C ASP A 49 -21.63 16.02 17.34
N VAL A 50 -21.90 16.82 18.38
CA VAL A 50 -21.17 18.07 18.60
C VAL A 50 -19.71 17.84 18.90
N TYR A 51 -19.39 16.84 19.72
CA TYR A 51 -18.01 16.44 20.00
C TYR A 51 -17.28 15.99 18.73
N ALA A 52 -17.92 15.16 17.92
CA ALA A 52 -17.37 14.71 16.65
C ALA A 52 -17.10 15.89 15.69
N ALA A 53 -18.03 16.83 15.60
CA ALA A 53 -17.88 18.03 14.77
C ALA A 53 -16.69 18.90 15.22
N VAL A 54 -16.54 19.10 16.52
CA VAL A 54 -15.40 19.88 17.06
C VAL A 54 -14.08 19.14 16.87
N SER A 55 -14.08 17.80 17.02
CA SER A 55 -12.88 16.97 16.87
C SER A 55 -12.37 16.92 15.43
N THR A 56 -13.24 17.12 14.44
CA THR A 56 -12.89 17.13 13.02
C THR A 56 -12.79 18.53 12.42
N TYR A 57 -13.13 19.56 13.19
CA TYR A 57 -13.07 20.94 12.72
C TYR A 57 -11.62 21.42 12.62
N GLN A 58 -11.23 21.81 11.41
CA GLN A 58 -9.94 22.44 11.16
C GLN A 58 -10.16 23.94 10.84
N PRO A 59 -9.66 24.84 11.69
CA PRO A 59 -9.81 26.28 11.48
C PRO A 59 -9.18 26.74 10.17
N SER A 60 -9.72 27.81 9.58
CA SER A 60 -9.12 28.45 8.41
C SER A 60 -7.69 28.91 8.70
N GLY A 61 -6.78 28.60 7.77
CA GLY A 61 -5.36 28.91 7.91
C GLY A 61 -4.54 27.86 8.68
N HIS A 62 -5.19 26.80 9.17
CA HIS A 62 -4.51 25.65 9.76
C HIS A 62 -4.52 24.47 8.79
N MET A 63 -3.44 23.72 8.77
CA MET A 63 -3.35 22.46 8.04
C MET A 63 -3.88 21.32 8.92
N ASP A 64 -4.33 20.25 8.28
CA ASP A 64 -4.60 19.00 8.98
C ASP A 64 -3.30 18.43 9.58
N ASP A 65 -3.40 17.71 10.68
CA ASP A 65 -2.25 17.16 11.40
C ASP A 65 -1.60 16.03 10.61
N TYR A 66 -2.42 15.28 9.86
CA TYR A 66 -1.98 14.16 9.04
C TYR A 66 -2.64 14.19 7.67
N ILE A 67 -1.99 13.51 6.72
CA ILE A 67 -2.52 13.26 5.38
C ILE A 67 -2.64 11.74 5.20
N LEU A 68 -3.83 11.31 4.82
CA LEU A 68 -4.13 9.94 4.42
C LEU A 68 -4.19 9.87 2.88
N PHE A 69 -3.48 8.92 2.30
CA PHE A 69 -3.61 8.56 0.90
C PHE A 69 -4.50 7.31 0.78
N SER A 70 -5.57 7.42 0.01
CA SER A 70 -6.50 6.32 -0.18
C SER A 70 -6.64 6.01 -1.65
N SER A 71 -6.63 4.72 -1.99
CA SER A 71 -6.92 4.32 -3.36
C SER A 71 -8.36 4.69 -3.74
N GLY A 72 -8.56 5.12 -4.98
CA GLY A 72 -9.87 5.32 -5.58
C GLY A 72 -10.42 4.06 -6.22
N GLY A 73 -9.70 2.94 -6.12
CA GLY A 73 -10.06 1.67 -6.74
C GLY A 73 -10.23 1.82 -8.26
N GLN A 74 -11.34 1.36 -8.77
CA GLN A 74 -11.66 1.36 -10.21
C GLN A 74 -11.81 2.74 -10.84
N ALA A 75 -11.73 3.83 -10.05
CA ALA A 75 -11.64 5.19 -10.61
C ALA A 75 -10.24 5.52 -11.14
N GLY A 76 -9.23 4.69 -10.85
CA GLY A 76 -7.85 4.90 -11.31
C GLY A 76 -7.17 6.12 -10.69
N GLN A 77 -7.60 6.54 -9.51
CA GLN A 77 -7.18 7.77 -8.83
C GLN A 77 -6.70 7.47 -7.41
N VAL A 78 -6.01 8.45 -6.82
CA VAL A 78 -5.70 8.46 -5.38
C VAL A 78 -6.35 9.68 -4.74
N PHE A 79 -7.01 9.47 -3.61
CA PHE A 79 -7.55 10.56 -2.80
C PHE A 79 -6.56 10.97 -1.70
N VAL A 80 -6.34 12.27 -1.59
CA VAL A 80 -5.56 12.90 -0.53
C VAL A 80 -6.54 13.46 0.48
N ILE A 81 -6.55 12.89 1.69
CA ILE A 81 -7.55 13.19 2.71
C ILE A 81 -6.85 13.77 3.94
N GLY A 82 -7.31 14.92 4.39
CA GLY A 82 -6.81 15.55 5.61
C GLY A 82 -7.41 14.91 6.86
N VAL A 83 -6.60 14.71 7.88
CA VAL A 83 -7.00 14.18 9.19
C VAL A 83 -6.54 15.15 10.26
N PRO A 84 -7.43 15.67 11.11
CA PRO A 84 -8.74 15.15 11.48
C PRO A 84 -9.93 15.63 10.66
N SER A 85 -9.76 16.57 9.71
CA SER A 85 -10.93 17.19 9.04
C SER A 85 -11.73 16.21 8.16
N MET A 86 -11.15 15.09 7.79
CA MET A 86 -11.75 14.08 6.89
C MET A 86 -12.22 14.65 5.54
N ARG A 87 -11.57 15.72 5.09
CA ARG A 87 -11.86 16.34 3.79
C ARG A 87 -10.94 15.81 2.72
N ILE A 88 -11.50 15.59 1.53
CA ILE A 88 -10.66 15.35 0.34
C ILE A 88 -9.98 16.68 0.00
N LEU A 89 -8.66 16.71 0.17
CA LEU A 89 -7.83 17.89 -0.13
C LEU A 89 -7.47 17.95 -1.60
N ARG A 90 -7.22 16.78 -2.21
CA ARG A 90 -6.87 16.63 -3.61
C ARG A 90 -7.25 15.24 -4.13
N THR A 91 -7.49 15.13 -5.41
CA THR A 91 -7.54 13.88 -6.15
C THR A 91 -6.36 13.85 -7.10
N ILE A 92 -5.58 12.77 -7.09
CA ILE A 92 -4.44 12.56 -8.00
C ILE A 92 -4.90 11.62 -9.10
N ALA A 93 -4.80 12.05 -10.35
CA ALA A 93 -5.03 11.21 -11.51
C ALA A 93 -3.85 10.25 -11.70
N VAL A 94 -4.11 8.94 -11.89
CA VAL A 94 -3.07 7.93 -12.02
C VAL A 94 -3.28 7.08 -13.27
N PHE A 95 -4.18 6.08 -13.23
CA PHE A 95 -4.32 5.11 -14.31
C PHE A 95 -5.49 5.41 -15.27
N ALA A 96 -6.07 6.58 -15.18
CA ALA A 96 -7.15 7.01 -16.08
C ALA A 96 -6.96 8.48 -16.44
N PRO A 97 -7.35 8.92 -17.66
CA PRO A 97 -7.37 10.32 -18.00
C PRO A 97 -8.28 11.12 -17.07
N GLU A 98 -7.87 12.33 -16.71
CA GLU A 98 -8.66 13.21 -15.84
C GLU A 98 -8.79 14.60 -16.48
N PRO A 99 -9.91 14.88 -17.17
CA PRO A 99 -10.09 16.11 -17.94
C PRO A 99 -9.96 17.38 -17.08
N TRP A 100 -10.44 17.36 -15.85
CA TRP A 100 -10.42 18.52 -14.95
C TRP A 100 -9.01 18.91 -14.52
N GLN A 101 -8.06 17.96 -14.59
CA GLN A 101 -6.65 18.18 -14.28
C GLN A 101 -5.79 18.30 -15.54
N GLY A 102 -6.36 18.09 -16.72
CA GLY A 102 -5.62 18.03 -17.98
C GLY A 102 -4.77 16.76 -18.14
N TYR A 103 -4.84 15.83 -17.19
CA TYR A 103 -4.04 14.61 -17.20
C TYR A 103 -4.50 13.66 -18.32
N GLY A 104 -3.57 13.25 -19.16
CA GLY A 104 -3.83 12.41 -20.34
C GLY A 104 -4.34 13.21 -21.57
N PHE A 105 -4.32 14.56 -21.50
CA PHE A 105 -4.77 15.43 -22.61
C PHE A 105 -3.69 16.39 -23.14
N GLY A 106 -2.55 16.50 -22.45
CA GLY A 106 -1.36 17.21 -22.93
C GLY A 106 -0.24 16.23 -23.23
N ASP A 107 0.72 16.59 -24.07
CA ASP A 107 1.78 15.69 -24.53
C ASP A 107 2.53 15.04 -23.36
N GLU A 108 2.94 15.83 -22.37
CA GLU A 108 3.68 15.36 -21.21
C GLU A 108 2.87 14.35 -20.35
N THR A 109 1.63 14.70 -20.01
CA THR A 109 0.79 13.85 -19.17
C THR A 109 0.26 12.64 -19.92
N THR A 110 0.11 12.73 -21.23
CA THR A 110 -0.22 11.60 -22.11
C THR A 110 0.94 10.63 -22.18
N GLU A 111 2.19 11.09 -22.27
CA GLU A 111 3.38 10.24 -22.25
C GLU A 111 3.47 9.46 -20.93
N VAL A 112 3.21 10.11 -19.79
CA VAL A 112 3.17 9.43 -18.50
C VAL A 112 2.10 8.34 -18.46
N LEU A 113 0.86 8.66 -18.88
CA LEU A 113 -0.24 7.70 -18.89
C LEU A 113 0.05 6.50 -19.79
N ARG A 114 0.69 6.73 -20.95
CA ARG A 114 1.04 5.70 -21.94
C ARG A 114 2.27 4.88 -21.57
N GLY A 115 3.05 5.30 -20.61
CA GLY A 115 4.21 4.53 -20.11
C GLY A 115 3.86 3.14 -19.61
N GLY A 116 2.59 2.92 -19.23
CA GLY A 116 2.07 1.63 -18.80
C GLY A 116 1.23 0.87 -19.83
N ASP A 117 1.27 1.24 -21.11
CA ASP A 117 0.56 0.52 -22.17
C ASP A 117 1.16 -0.89 -22.39
N MET A 118 0.38 -1.77 -23.01
CA MET A 118 0.85 -3.12 -23.31
C MET A 118 2.05 -3.09 -24.29
N PRO A 119 2.98 -4.04 -24.19
CA PRO A 119 4.15 -4.10 -25.08
C PRO A 119 3.82 -4.25 -26.56
N ASP A 120 2.63 -4.76 -26.90
CA ASP A 120 2.14 -4.87 -28.27
C ASP A 120 1.54 -3.55 -28.80
N GLY A 121 1.55 -2.48 -28.00
CA GLY A 121 1.01 -1.18 -28.34
C GLY A 121 -0.48 -1.01 -28.01
N THR A 122 -1.10 -1.99 -27.34
CA THR A 122 -2.49 -1.83 -26.88
C THR A 122 -2.53 -0.79 -25.76
N GLU A 123 -3.35 0.24 -25.96
CA GLU A 123 -3.51 1.33 -25.00
C GLU A 123 -4.33 0.90 -23.78
N LEU A 124 -3.82 1.18 -22.61
CA LEU A 124 -4.49 0.98 -21.33
C LEU A 124 -5.06 2.31 -20.82
N ASN A 125 -6.33 2.54 -21.07
CA ASN A 125 -7.00 3.80 -20.73
C ASN A 125 -7.66 3.82 -19.35
N TRP A 126 -7.51 2.73 -18.60
CA TRP A 126 -8.13 2.56 -17.28
C TRP A 126 -7.32 1.60 -16.43
N GLY A 127 -7.37 1.80 -15.11
CA GLY A 127 -6.76 0.90 -14.14
C GLY A 127 -7.47 0.93 -12.80
N ASP A 128 -7.15 -0.04 -11.96
CA ASP A 128 -7.72 -0.24 -10.63
C ASP A 128 -6.64 -0.02 -9.57
N THR A 129 -6.63 1.17 -8.98
CA THR A 129 -5.63 1.54 -7.96
C THR A 129 -5.80 0.73 -6.68
N HIS A 130 -4.71 0.11 -6.22
CA HIS A 130 -4.67 -0.64 -4.97
C HIS A 130 -3.41 -0.31 -4.16
N HIS A 131 -3.49 -0.47 -2.86
CA HIS A 131 -2.37 -0.47 -1.90
C HIS A 131 -1.35 0.67 -2.10
N PRO A 132 -1.74 1.94 -1.91
CA PRO A 132 -0.80 3.04 -1.92
C PRO A 132 0.23 2.89 -0.79
N ASN A 133 1.50 3.09 -1.09
CA ASN A 133 2.57 3.06 -0.10
C ASN A 133 3.50 4.26 -0.26
N LEU A 134 3.97 4.79 0.85
CA LEU A 134 4.87 5.95 0.89
C LEU A 134 6.33 5.51 0.80
N SER A 135 7.15 6.39 0.26
CA SER A 135 8.60 6.24 0.38
C SER A 135 9.06 6.32 1.84
N GLU A 136 10.16 5.62 2.12
CA GLU A 136 10.75 5.54 3.45
C GLU A 136 12.21 5.96 3.45
N THR A 137 12.64 6.54 4.57
CA THR A 137 14.04 6.77 4.92
C THR A 137 14.30 6.13 6.28
N ASN A 138 15.21 5.17 6.34
CA ASN A 138 15.51 4.37 7.54
C ASN A 138 14.27 3.66 8.13
N GLY A 139 13.34 3.23 7.28
CA GLY A 139 12.14 2.53 7.68
C GLY A 139 11.00 3.42 8.21
N GLU A 140 11.12 4.73 8.06
CA GLU A 140 10.10 5.70 8.45
C GLU A 140 9.58 6.45 7.22
N TYR A 141 8.29 6.71 7.15
CA TYR A 141 7.69 7.48 6.05
C TYR A 141 8.30 8.88 5.96
N ASP A 142 8.78 9.24 4.78
CA ASP A 142 9.43 10.55 4.54
C ASP A 142 8.56 11.53 3.74
N GLY A 143 7.48 11.05 3.13
CA GLY A 143 6.53 11.90 2.41
C GLY A 143 7.06 12.48 1.09
N GLU A 144 8.09 11.91 0.49
CA GLU A 144 8.62 12.38 -0.79
C GLU A 144 7.89 11.79 -2.00
N PHE A 145 7.61 10.49 -1.95
CA PHE A 145 6.97 9.75 -3.04
C PHE A 145 5.84 8.86 -2.53
N LEU A 146 4.89 8.62 -3.42
CA LEU A 146 3.85 7.62 -3.25
C LEU A 146 3.90 6.65 -4.42
N PHE A 147 3.82 5.37 -4.11
CA PHE A 147 3.73 4.28 -5.08
C PHE A 147 2.35 3.66 -5.01
N ILE A 148 1.82 3.26 -6.16
CA ILE A 148 0.53 2.57 -6.19
C ILE A 148 0.48 1.63 -7.38
N ASN A 149 -0.06 0.43 -7.15
CA ASN A 149 -0.22 -0.56 -8.19
C ASN A 149 -1.59 -0.50 -8.87
N ASP A 150 -1.63 -0.98 -10.10
CA ASP A 150 -2.84 -1.26 -10.86
C ASP A 150 -3.13 -2.76 -10.81
N LYS A 151 -4.09 -3.12 -10.00
CA LYS A 151 -4.49 -4.53 -9.85
C LYS A 151 -4.97 -5.14 -11.17
N ALA A 152 -5.65 -4.35 -12.00
CA ALA A 152 -6.29 -4.87 -13.21
C ALA A 152 -5.29 -5.17 -14.33
N ASN A 153 -4.20 -4.38 -14.44
CA ASN A 153 -3.30 -4.45 -15.60
C ASN A 153 -1.82 -4.60 -15.22
N ALA A 154 -1.50 -4.91 -13.97
CA ALA A 154 -0.14 -5.06 -13.48
C ALA A 154 0.77 -3.89 -13.88
N ARG A 155 0.42 -2.70 -13.40
CA ARG A 155 1.21 -1.47 -13.59
C ARG A 155 1.56 -0.87 -12.24
N LEU A 156 2.75 -0.28 -12.16
CA LEU A 156 3.20 0.54 -11.05
C LEU A 156 3.17 2.01 -11.45
N ALA A 157 2.67 2.87 -10.58
CA ALA A 157 2.78 4.32 -10.72
C ALA A 157 3.68 4.91 -9.63
N VAL A 158 4.48 5.90 -10.03
CA VAL A 158 5.28 6.75 -9.14
C VAL A 158 4.66 8.14 -9.11
N ILE A 159 4.34 8.61 -7.92
CA ILE A 159 3.75 9.92 -7.67
C ILE A 159 4.72 10.75 -6.83
N ASP A 160 5.03 11.96 -7.28
CA ASP A 160 5.84 12.91 -6.52
C ASP A 160 4.93 13.71 -5.58
N LEU A 161 5.19 13.66 -4.29
CA LEU A 161 4.37 14.33 -3.28
C LEU A 161 4.71 15.82 -3.10
N ARG A 162 5.73 16.33 -3.80
CA ARG A 162 6.03 17.77 -3.81
C ARG A 162 4.99 18.54 -4.62
N ASP A 163 4.41 17.92 -5.65
CA ASP A 163 3.38 18.52 -6.51
C ASP A 163 2.10 17.67 -6.62
N PHE A 164 2.11 16.45 -6.06
CA PHE A 164 1.03 15.49 -6.13
C PHE A 164 0.68 15.08 -7.55
N GLU A 165 1.68 14.84 -8.37
CA GLU A 165 1.52 14.42 -9.75
C GLU A 165 2.14 13.06 -10.02
N THR A 166 1.47 12.28 -10.87
CA THR A 166 2.01 11.02 -11.39
C THR A 166 3.13 11.32 -12.37
N LYS A 167 4.32 10.78 -12.11
CA LYS A 167 5.54 11.04 -12.89
C LYS A 167 5.97 9.88 -13.78
N GLN A 168 5.55 8.68 -13.45
CA GLN A 168 5.86 7.48 -14.22
C GLN A 168 4.77 6.44 -14.01
N ILE A 169 4.43 5.74 -15.09
CA ILE A 169 3.67 4.50 -15.05
C ILE A 169 4.48 3.48 -15.83
N ILE A 170 4.66 2.29 -15.27
CA ILE A 170 5.37 1.18 -15.89
C ILE A 170 4.49 -0.07 -15.88
N LYS A 171 4.54 -0.84 -16.98
CA LYS A 171 3.86 -2.12 -17.10
C LYS A 171 4.77 -3.24 -16.64
N ASN A 172 4.29 -4.10 -15.75
CA ASN A 172 4.97 -5.34 -15.45
C ASN A 172 4.86 -6.30 -16.67
N PRO A 173 5.98 -6.63 -17.35
CA PRO A 173 5.91 -7.35 -18.60
C PRO A 173 5.56 -8.83 -18.42
N ASN A 174 5.67 -9.36 -17.22
CA ASN A 174 5.53 -10.78 -16.92
C ASN A 174 4.38 -11.09 -15.95
N SER A 175 3.56 -10.09 -15.59
CA SER A 175 2.44 -10.25 -14.68
C SER A 175 1.12 -9.81 -15.31
N LEU A 176 0.06 -10.57 -15.02
CA LEU A 176 -1.32 -10.24 -15.42
C LEU A 176 -1.98 -9.24 -14.47
N SER A 177 -1.59 -9.26 -13.19
CA SER A 177 -2.24 -8.50 -12.13
C SER A 177 -1.23 -8.27 -11.02
N ASP A 178 -1.15 -7.07 -10.49
CA ASP A 178 -0.33 -6.76 -9.32
C ASP A 178 -1.26 -6.27 -8.19
N HIS A 179 -1.59 -7.18 -7.27
CA HIS A 179 -2.38 -6.86 -6.08
C HIS A 179 -1.53 -6.82 -4.82
N GLY A 180 -0.37 -7.46 -4.85
CA GLY A 180 0.50 -7.64 -3.70
C GLY A 180 1.13 -6.36 -3.11
N GLY A 181 0.67 -5.21 -3.53
CA GLY A 181 1.08 -3.91 -3.03
C GLY A 181 2.30 -3.33 -3.75
N SER A 182 2.60 -2.09 -3.43
CA SER A 182 3.79 -1.37 -3.89
C SER A 182 4.69 -1.10 -2.68
N PHE A 183 5.05 -2.17 -1.94
CA PHE A 183 5.80 -2.06 -0.69
C PHE A 183 7.25 -1.63 -0.95
N VAL A 184 7.83 -0.90 0.00
CA VAL A 184 9.16 -0.34 -0.17
C VAL A 184 10.16 -0.94 0.81
N THR A 185 11.41 -1.06 0.38
CA THR A 185 12.52 -1.33 1.30
C THR A 185 12.80 -0.09 2.18
N PRO A 186 13.44 -0.25 3.37
CA PRO A 186 13.53 0.81 4.38
C PRO A 186 14.16 2.15 3.96
N ASN A 187 14.87 2.18 2.82
CA ASN A 187 15.38 3.40 2.21
C ASN A 187 14.84 3.61 0.79
N THR A 188 13.75 2.92 0.45
CA THR A 188 13.12 2.98 -0.87
C THR A 188 14.11 2.69 -2.00
N GLU A 189 15.04 1.76 -1.78
CA GLU A 189 15.92 1.31 -2.84
C GLU A 189 15.17 0.49 -3.88
N TYR A 190 14.16 -0.23 -3.41
CA TYR A 190 13.25 -1.01 -4.24
C TYR A 190 11.80 -0.76 -3.84
N VAL A 191 10.94 -0.74 -4.84
CA VAL A 191 9.49 -0.93 -4.71
C VAL A 191 9.20 -2.37 -5.09
N VAL A 192 8.46 -3.09 -4.26
CA VAL A 192 8.25 -4.53 -4.42
C VAL A 192 6.78 -4.83 -4.65
N GLU A 193 6.52 -5.62 -5.66
CA GLU A 193 5.17 -6.05 -6.03
C GLU A 193 5.08 -7.56 -6.16
N GLY A 194 3.94 -8.11 -5.77
CA GLY A 194 3.56 -9.51 -6.00
C GLY A 194 2.21 -9.58 -6.71
N PRO A 195 2.05 -10.43 -7.71
CA PRO A 195 0.77 -10.63 -8.37
C PRO A 195 -0.17 -11.45 -7.49
N GLN A 196 -1.46 -11.15 -7.55
CA GLN A 196 -2.47 -11.96 -6.87
C GLN A 196 -2.68 -13.31 -7.57
N TYR A 197 -2.49 -13.35 -8.89
CA TYR A 197 -2.79 -14.51 -9.72
C TYR A 197 -1.56 -14.94 -10.49
N ALA A 198 -1.32 -16.25 -10.54
CA ALA A 198 -0.25 -16.81 -11.35
C ALA A 198 -0.45 -16.47 -12.85
N THR A 199 0.65 -16.17 -13.51
CA THR A 199 0.67 -15.76 -14.91
C THR A 199 1.05 -16.95 -15.80
N PRO A 200 0.36 -17.17 -16.93
CA PRO A 200 0.76 -18.19 -17.89
C PRO A 200 2.11 -17.86 -18.52
N ILE A 201 3.00 -18.84 -18.59
CA ILE A 201 4.32 -18.68 -19.18
C ILE A 201 4.16 -18.39 -20.68
N GLY A 202 4.81 -17.33 -21.15
CA GLY A 202 4.73 -16.91 -22.55
C GLY A 202 3.34 -16.38 -22.96
N TRP A 203 2.49 -16.03 -21.99
CA TRP A 203 1.13 -15.52 -22.20
C TRP A 203 0.19 -16.52 -22.88
N GLU A 204 0.53 -17.81 -22.87
CA GLU A 204 -0.27 -18.87 -23.46
C GLU A 204 -1.07 -19.59 -22.37
N TYR A 205 -2.38 -19.46 -22.39
CA TYR A 205 -3.26 -20.20 -21.49
C TYR A 205 -3.20 -21.70 -21.79
N ALA A 206 -3.02 -22.48 -20.73
CA ALA A 206 -2.94 -23.93 -20.78
C ALA A 206 -4.13 -24.58 -20.04
N PRO A 207 -4.45 -25.84 -20.32
CA PRO A 207 -5.39 -26.62 -19.55
C PRO A 207 -5.03 -26.64 -18.05
N VAL A 208 -6.05 -26.75 -17.19
CA VAL A 208 -5.86 -26.74 -15.74
C VAL A 208 -4.95 -27.86 -15.23
N GLU A 209 -4.95 -29.00 -15.93
CA GLU A 209 -4.10 -30.15 -15.62
C GLU A 209 -2.61 -29.86 -15.80
N GLU A 210 -2.27 -28.81 -16.57
CA GLU A 210 -0.90 -28.36 -16.81
C GLU A 210 -0.51 -27.14 -15.97
N TYR A 211 -1.36 -26.73 -15.01
CA TYR A 211 -1.20 -25.47 -14.27
C TYR A 211 0.18 -25.34 -13.62
N ASN A 212 0.63 -26.36 -12.91
CA ASN A 212 1.92 -26.33 -12.20
C ASN A 212 3.14 -26.21 -13.13
N ASP A 213 3.01 -26.58 -14.38
CA ASP A 213 4.10 -26.57 -15.37
C ASP A 213 4.05 -25.34 -16.28
N LYS A 214 2.86 -24.76 -16.45
CA LYS A 214 2.59 -23.69 -17.43
C LYS A 214 2.33 -22.32 -16.85
N TYR A 215 2.21 -22.22 -15.54
CA TYR A 215 2.00 -20.95 -14.85
C TYR A 215 3.13 -20.70 -13.86
N ARG A 216 3.42 -19.42 -13.63
CA ARG A 216 4.39 -18.96 -12.63
C ARG A 216 3.85 -17.79 -11.87
N ASP A 217 4.31 -17.68 -10.65
CA ASP A 217 4.18 -16.46 -9.88
C ASP A 217 5.50 -15.69 -9.86
N LEU A 218 5.46 -14.43 -9.49
CA LEU A 218 6.59 -13.54 -9.57
C LEU A 218 6.59 -12.61 -8.35
N ILE A 219 7.78 -12.27 -7.87
CA ILE A 219 7.96 -11.07 -7.04
C ILE A 219 8.85 -10.14 -7.82
N THR A 220 8.39 -8.91 -8.04
CA THR A 220 9.09 -7.90 -8.80
C THR A 220 9.74 -6.88 -7.87
N PHE A 221 11.01 -6.64 -8.05
CA PHE A 221 11.78 -5.62 -7.36
C PHE A 221 12.11 -4.51 -8.34
N TRP A 222 11.37 -3.42 -8.24
CA TRP A 222 11.59 -2.22 -9.04
C TRP A 222 12.66 -1.35 -8.39
N LYS A 223 13.82 -1.23 -9.02
CA LYS A 223 14.89 -0.34 -8.52
C LYS A 223 14.44 1.10 -8.62
N PHE A 224 14.39 1.81 -7.49
CA PHE A 224 13.98 3.20 -7.46
C PHE A 224 15.18 4.14 -7.35
N ASP A 225 15.29 5.09 -8.27
CA ASP A 225 16.24 6.19 -8.21
C ASP A 225 15.55 7.42 -7.59
N ARG A 226 15.84 7.68 -6.32
CA ARG A 226 15.24 8.81 -5.58
C ARG A 226 15.63 10.16 -6.15
N VAL A 227 16.82 10.30 -6.75
CA VAL A 227 17.28 11.55 -7.33
C VAL A 227 16.53 11.86 -8.62
N ALA A 228 16.34 10.85 -9.46
CA ALA A 228 15.55 10.97 -10.67
C ALA A 228 14.03 10.98 -10.39
N GLY A 229 13.60 10.48 -9.23
CA GLY A 229 12.20 10.29 -8.88
C GLY A 229 11.51 9.25 -9.77
N ARG A 230 12.24 8.22 -10.19
CA ARG A 230 11.78 7.23 -11.17
C ARG A 230 12.33 5.84 -10.86
N VAL A 231 11.60 4.85 -11.32
CA VAL A 231 12.09 3.48 -11.40
C VAL A 231 13.10 3.35 -12.55
N ASP A 232 14.23 2.71 -12.26
CA ASP A 232 15.20 2.24 -13.23
C ASP A 232 14.88 0.77 -13.61
N GLU A 233 14.18 0.59 -14.70
CA GLU A 233 13.79 -0.74 -15.18
C GLU A 233 15.02 -1.61 -15.52
N GLY A 234 16.12 -0.99 -15.94
CA GLY A 234 17.34 -1.71 -16.30
C GLY A 234 18.09 -2.33 -15.11
N GLN A 235 17.83 -1.85 -13.90
CA GLN A 235 18.36 -2.38 -12.65
C GLN A 235 17.32 -3.11 -11.81
N SER A 236 16.08 -3.20 -12.31
CA SER A 236 15.00 -3.96 -11.69
C SER A 236 15.14 -5.44 -12.01
N PHE A 237 14.58 -6.29 -11.14
CA PHE A 237 14.64 -7.74 -11.34
C PHE A 237 13.39 -8.42 -10.79
N GLN A 238 13.19 -9.67 -11.20
CA GLN A 238 12.07 -10.50 -10.76
C GLN A 238 12.58 -11.83 -10.21
N ILE A 239 11.86 -12.36 -9.24
CA ILE A 239 12.05 -13.70 -8.70
C ILE A 239 10.85 -14.54 -9.14
N GLU A 240 11.12 -15.59 -9.89
CA GLU A 240 10.11 -16.55 -10.30
C GLU A 240 9.83 -17.52 -9.15
N LEU A 241 8.55 -17.76 -8.89
CA LEU A 241 8.04 -18.66 -7.88
C LEU A 241 7.12 -19.71 -8.49
N PRO A 242 6.85 -20.82 -7.76
CA PRO A 242 5.76 -21.72 -8.14
C PRO A 242 4.44 -20.96 -8.28
N PRO A 243 3.45 -21.49 -9.03
CA PRO A 243 2.22 -20.78 -9.34
C PRO A 243 1.26 -20.69 -8.15
N TYR A 244 1.78 -20.27 -6.99
CA TYR A 244 1.00 -19.92 -5.81
C TYR A 244 0.61 -18.44 -5.91
N TRP A 245 -0.53 -18.08 -5.38
CA TRP A 245 -0.94 -16.69 -5.38
C TRP A 245 -0.16 -15.94 -4.32
N GLN A 246 0.71 -15.04 -4.74
CA GLN A 246 1.37 -14.08 -3.84
C GLN A 246 0.43 -12.90 -3.68
N ASP A 247 0.08 -12.55 -2.47
CA ASP A 247 -0.87 -11.46 -2.27
C ASP A 247 -0.19 -10.20 -1.73
N LEU A 248 0.49 -10.29 -0.61
CA LEU A 248 1.12 -9.14 0.03
C LEU A 248 2.57 -9.43 0.37
N CYS A 249 3.42 -8.42 0.13
CA CYS A 249 4.81 -8.42 0.59
C CYS A 249 5.04 -7.23 1.52
N ASP A 250 6.02 -7.32 2.40
CA ASP A 250 6.53 -6.17 3.16
C ASP A 250 8.01 -6.37 3.48
N ALA A 251 8.73 -5.26 3.58
CA ALA A 251 10.14 -5.25 3.92
C ALA A 251 10.36 -5.37 5.42
N GLY A 252 11.36 -6.14 5.80
CA GLY A 252 11.85 -6.14 7.17
C GLY A 252 12.49 -4.81 7.54
N LYS A 253 12.34 -4.42 8.81
CA LYS A 253 12.91 -3.19 9.35
C LYS A 253 13.76 -3.51 10.58
N SER A 254 14.73 -2.65 10.89
CA SER A 254 15.61 -2.81 12.05
C SER A 254 16.40 -4.13 12.01
N VAL A 255 16.14 -5.08 12.89
CA VAL A 255 16.87 -6.37 12.97
C VAL A 255 16.57 -7.30 11.80
N SER A 256 15.48 -7.08 11.10
CA SER A 256 15.07 -7.82 9.89
C SER A 256 15.31 -7.04 8.59
N ASP A 257 16.05 -5.92 8.66
CA ASP A 257 16.48 -5.19 7.46
C ASP A 257 17.25 -6.12 6.51
N GLY A 258 17.04 -5.94 5.21
CA GLY A 258 17.58 -6.84 4.19
C GLY A 258 16.75 -8.10 3.94
N TRP A 259 15.56 -8.22 4.53
CA TRP A 259 14.63 -9.32 4.27
C TRP A 259 13.31 -8.80 3.75
N MET A 260 12.71 -9.55 2.82
CA MET A 260 11.36 -9.34 2.33
C MET A 260 10.48 -10.51 2.74
N PHE A 261 9.29 -10.20 3.26
CA PHE A 261 8.33 -11.18 3.71
C PHE A 261 7.09 -11.10 2.83
N CYS A 262 6.78 -12.18 2.14
CA CYS A 262 5.57 -12.27 1.32
C CYS A 262 4.68 -13.39 1.85
N ASN A 263 3.37 -13.20 1.84
CA ASN A 263 2.46 -14.30 2.03
C ASN A 263 2.12 -14.93 0.67
N SER A 264 1.75 -16.20 0.71
CA SER A 264 1.37 -16.95 -0.46
C SER A 264 0.14 -17.79 -0.13
N ILE A 265 -0.79 -17.86 -1.06
CA ILE A 265 -1.98 -18.70 -0.96
C ILE A 265 -1.82 -19.84 -1.95
N ASN A 266 -1.68 -21.06 -1.45
CA ASN A 266 -1.72 -22.23 -2.30
C ASN A 266 -3.13 -22.41 -2.86
N THR A 267 -3.28 -22.31 -4.16
CA THR A 267 -4.55 -22.52 -4.82
C THR A 267 -4.89 -24.01 -4.90
N GLU A 268 -6.16 -24.31 -5.03
CA GLU A 268 -6.62 -25.67 -5.33
C GLU A 268 -5.91 -26.24 -6.57
N LEU A 269 -5.68 -25.39 -7.57
CA LEU A 269 -5.00 -25.77 -8.81
C LEU A 269 -3.55 -26.22 -8.57
N ALA A 270 -2.82 -25.50 -7.70
CA ALA A 270 -1.43 -25.80 -7.38
C ALA A 270 -1.27 -27.00 -6.43
N THR A 271 -2.27 -27.27 -5.57
CA THR A 271 -2.20 -28.30 -4.52
C THR A 271 -2.96 -29.58 -4.83
N GLY A 272 -3.62 -29.66 -5.98
CA GLY A 272 -4.39 -30.85 -6.39
C GLY A 272 -5.82 -30.89 -5.86
N GLY A 273 -6.30 -29.81 -5.27
CA GLY A 273 -7.70 -29.63 -4.93
C GLY A 273 -8.05 -29.82 -3.45
N VAL A 274 -9.23 -29.29 -3.10
CA VAL A 274 -9.81 -29.37 -1.75
C VAL A 274 -10.25 -30.80 -1.40
N GLU A 275 -10.43 -31.66 -2.39
CA GLU A 275 -10.94 -33.02 -2.23
C GLU A 275 -10.05 -33.91 -1.34
N ASP A 276 -8.77 -33.59 -1.26
CA ASP A 276 -7.80 -34.33 -0.43
C ASP A 276 -7.71 -33.82 1.02
N GLY A 277 -8.57 -32.89 1.42
CA GLY A 277 -8.56 -32.35 2.78
C GLY A 277 -7.31 -31.53 3.11
N ASN A 278 -6.55 -31.13 2.11
CA ASN A 278 -5.46 -30.20 2.28
C ASN A 278 -6.03 -28.78 2.45
N PRO A 279 -5.93 -28.19 3.65
CA PRO A 279 -6.30 -26.79 3.80
C PRO A 279 -5.40 -25.95 2.90
N MET A 280 -5.93 -24.87 2.35
CA MET A 280 -5.11 -23.81 1.77
C MET A 280 -4.20 -23.29 2.88
N PHE A 281 -2.92 -23.62 2.81
CA PHE A 281 -1.94 -23.04 3.74
C PHE A 281 -1.38 -21.77 3.12
N GLY A 282 -1.52 -20.66 3.86
CA GLY A 282 -0.65 -19.54 3.63
C GLY A 282 0.80 -19.96 3.91
N CYS A 283 1.68 -19.78 2.97
CA CYS A 283 3.12 -19.88 3.24
C CYS A 283 3.74 -18.49 3.16
N SER A 284 4.75 -18.29 4.01
CA SER A 284 5.54 -17.05 3.95
C SER A 284 6.77 -17.34 3.11
N VAL A 285 7.00 -16.52 2.11
CA VAL A 285 8.24 -16.52 1.34
C VAL A 285 9.15 -15.46 1.95
N ILE A 286 10.36 -15.86 2.32
CA ILE A 286 11.36 -14.95 2.83
C ILE A 286 12.41 -14.78 1.73
N VAL A 287 12.55 -13.56 1.27
CA VAL A 287 13.55 -13.20 0.25
C VAL A 287 14.59 -12.30 0.92
N ASN A 288 15.85 -12.70 0.78
CA ASN A 288 16.99 -11.84 1.12
C ASN A 288 17.47 -11.24 -0.20
N PRO A 289 17.27 -9.94 -0.45
CA PRO A 289 17.68 -9.26 -1.68
C PRO A 289 19.20 -9.19 -1.84
#